data_92b2708898cf4603875aa2624eb4cb7d
#
_entry.id   92b2708898cf4603875aa2624eb4cb7d
#
_cell.length_a   1.000
_cell.length_b   1.000
_cell.length_c   1.000
_cell.angle_alpha   90.00
_cell.angle_beta   90.00
_cell.angle_gamma   90.00
#
_symmetry.space_group_name_H-M   'P 1'
#
loop_
_entity.id
_entity.type
_entity.pdbx_description
1 polymer ?
#
loop_
_entity_poly.entity_id
_entity_poly.type
_entity_poly.pdbx_seq_one_letter_code
_entity_poly.pdbx_strand_id
1 'polypeptide(L)'
;MLFAAFVMPAHAAPDAAAALSIVQKNNCLSCHAVDSQVVGPAYREIAKKYHGDATAPDKLFAKVRNGGAFVWGEVPMPPNHSISDADLRTVIAWILAGAPDH
;
A
#
# COMPACT_ATOMS: atom_id res chain seq x y z
N MET A 1 18.91 40.97 -9.65
CA MET A 1 17.90 40.39 -8.80
C MET A 1 17.88 38.89 -9.02
N LEU A 2 18.46 38.12 -8.12
CA LEU A 2 18.54 36.68 -8.22
C LEU A 2 17.25 36.07 -7.63
N PHE A 3 16.42 35.52 -8.50
CA PHE A 3 15.31 34.69 -8.05
C PHE A 3 15.87 33.31 -7.71
N ALA A 4 15.90 32.97 -6.44
CA ALA A 4 16.12 31.60 -6.05
C ALA A 4 14.89 30.78 -6.46
N ALA A 5 15.02 29.98 -7.53
CA ALA A 5 14.00 29.02 -7.87
C ALA A 5 14.00 27.95 -6.80
N PHE A 6 12.94 27.90 -5.99
CA PHE A 6 12.68 26.77 -5.12
C PHE A 6 12.31 25.60 -6.03
N VAL A 7 13.27 24.72 -6.27
CA VAL A 7 12.96 23.42 -6.85
C VAL A 7 12.47 22.58 -5.71
N MET A 8 11.14 22.47 -5.55
CA MET A 8 10.58 21.44 -4.71
C MET A 8 10.98 20.08 -5.28
N PRO A 9 11.58 19.19 -4.47
CA PRO A 9 11.77 17.82 -4.94
C PRO A 9 10.40 17.25 -5.29
N ALA A 10 10.20 16.95 -6.56
CA ALA A 10 9.04 16.18 -6.97
C ALA A 10 9.12 14.86 -6.20
N HIS A 11 8.09 14.56 -5.40
CA HIS A 11 7.95 13.22 -4.86
C HIS A 11 7.87 12.26 -6.05
N ALA A 12 8.87 11.42 -6.20
CA ALA A 12 8.82 10.36 -7.19
C ALA A 12 7.55 9.54 -6.97
N ALA A 13 6.79 9.31 -8.03
CA ALA A 13 5.67 8.39 -7.97
C ALA A 13 6.18 7.03 -7.46
N PRO A 14 5.40 6.30 -6.62
CA PRO A 14 5.80 4.98 -6.19
C PRO A 14 6.09 4.07 -7.37
N ASP A 15 7.16 3.27 -7.28
CA ASP A 15 7.55 2.36 -8.33
C ASP A 15 6.58 1.18 -8.37
N ALA A 16 5.69 1.15 -9.36
CA ALA A 16 4.70 0.09 -9.52
C ALA A 16 5.35 -1.28 -9.77
N ALA A 17 6.41 -1.34 -10.55
CA ALA A 17 7.10 -2.60 -10.81
C ALA A 17 7.73 -3.16 -9.54
N ALA A 18 8.36 -2.32 -8.73
CA ALA A 18 8.92 -2.72 -7.45
C ALA A 18 7.82 -3.20 -6.49
N ALA A 19 6.72 -2.47 -6.37
CA ALA A 19 5.61 -2.83 -5.51
C ALA A 19 4.97 -4.17 -5.93
N LEU A 20 4.73 -4.38 -7.22
CA LEU A 20 4.19 -5.64 -7.74
C LEU A 20 5.12 -6.82 -7.46
N SER A 21 6.42 -6.64 -7.62
CA SER A 21 7.40 -7.66 -7.29
C SER A 21 7.35 -8.02 -5.80
N ILE A 22 7.24 -7.03 -4.93
CA ILE A 22 7.18 -7.22 -3.48
C ILE A 22 5.92 -7.99 -3.08
N VAL A 23 4.75 -7.61 -3.60
CA VAL A 23 3.49 -8.31 -3.25
C VAL A 23 3.47 -9.75 -3.76
N GLN A 24 4.10 -10.02 -4.91
CA GLN A 24 4.26 -11.39 -5.39
C GLN A 24 5.15 -12.23 -4.47
N LYS A 25 6.29 -11.70 -4.07
CA LYS A 25 7.25 -12.41 -3.22
C LYS A 25 6.72 -12.69 -1.81
N ASN A 26 5.82 -11.86 -1.30
CA ASN A 26 5.31 -11.94 0.06
C ASN A 26 3.91 -12.56 0.15
N ASN A 27 3.46 -13.24 -0.89
CA ASN A 27 2.18 -13.96 -0.96
C ASN A 27 0.93 -13.08 -0.76
N CYS A 28 1.05 -11.77 -0.93
CA CYS A 28 -0.07 -10.85 -0.78
C CYS A 28 -1.18 -11.18 -1.79
N LEU A 29 -0.80 -11.61 -2.99
CA LEU A 29 -1.74 -11.94 -4.08
C LEU A 29 -2.50 -13.25 -3.87
N SER A 30 -2.20 -14.00 -2.82
CA SER A 30 -3.04 -15.13 -2.42
C SER A 30 -4.41 -14.68 -1.91
N CYS A 31 -4.50 -13.46 -1.37
CA CYS A 31 -5.71 -12.93 -0.77
C CYS A 31 -6.15 -11.59 -1.33
N HIS A 32 -5.28 -10.89 -2.02
CA HIS A 32 -5.54 -9.58 -2.62
C HIS A 32 -5.32 -9.59 -4.13
N ALA A 33 -6.01 -8.70 -4.82
CA ALA A 33 -5.75 -8.36 -6.21
C ALA A 33 -5.79 -6.84 -6.36
N VAL A 34 -5.35 -6.33 -7.51
CA VAL A 34 -5.33 -4.88 -7.76
C VAL A 34 -6.76 -4.33 -7.87
N ASP A 35 -7.61 -4.98 -8.66
CA ASP A 35 -8.93 -4.47 -9.04
C ASP A 35 -10.11 -5.27 -8.50
N SER A 36 -9.90 -6.45 -7.95
CA SER A 36 -10.97 -7.34 -7.55
C SER A 36 -10.80 -7.86 -6.15
N GLN A 37 -11.92 -8.11 -5.49
CA GLN A 37 -11.92 -8.78 -4.20
C GLN A 37 -11.64 -10.27 -4.40
N VAL A 38 -10.73 -10.81 -3.60
CA VAL A 38 -10.45 -12.24 -3.53
C VAL A 38 -10.88 -12.72 -2.14
N VAL A 39 -9.96 -12.94 -1.22
CA VAL A 39 -10.25 -13.13 0.20
C VAL A 39 -10.30 -11.77 0.90
N GLY A 40 -9.31 -10.93 0.64
CA GLY A 40 -9.24 -9.56 1.10
C GLY A 40 -9.69 -8.55 0.05
N PRO A 41 -9.75 -7.26 0.40
CA PRO A 41 -10.17 -6.22 -0.52
C PRO A 41 -9.16 -6.00 -1.65
N ALA A 42 -9.68 -5.52 -2.80
CA ALA A 42 -8.83 -5.03 -3.88
C ALA A 42 -7.96 -3.86 -3.39
N TYR A 43 -6.73 -3.76 -3.88
CA TYR A 43 -5.84 -2.64 -3.52
C TYR A 43 -6.44 -1.29 -3.88
N ARG A 44 -7.14 -1.18 -5.00
CA ARG A 44 -7.81 0.07 -5.40
C ARG A 44 -8.97 0.43 -4.49
N GLU A 45 -9.66 -0.53 -3.89
CA GLU A 45 -10.69 -0.27 -2.88
C GLU A 45 -10.07 0.23 -1.56
N ILE A 46 -8.90 -0.31 -1.19
CA ILE A 46 -8.15 0.20 -0.04
C ILE A 46 -7.75 1.66 -0.28
N ALA A 47 -7.25 1.97 -1.47
CA ALA A 47 -6.91 3.34 -1.85
C ALA A 47 -8.09 4.30 -1.71
N LYS A 48 -9.27 3.90 -2.17
CA LYS A 48 -10.49 4.71 -2.04
C LYS A 48 -10.90 4.93 -0.60
N LYS A 49 -10.88 3.88 0.22
CA LYS A 49 -11.25 3.97 1.64
C LYS A 49 -10.39 4.95 2.41
N TYR A 50 -9.09 4.96 2.15
CA TYR A 50 -8.13 5.77 2.88
C TYR A 50 -7.73 7.06 2.15
N HIS A 51 -8.45 7.42 1.09
CA HIS A 51 -8.18 8.66 0.35
C HIS A 51 -8.28 9.87 1.27
N GLY A 52 -7.23 10.69 1.29
CA GLY A 52 -7.18 11.89 2.13
C GLY A 52 -6.91 11.65 3.62
N ASP A 53 -6.71 10.41 4.05
CA ASP A 53 -6.36 10.08 5.43
C ASP A 53 -4.85 10.14 5.61
N ALA A 54 -4.36 11.21 6.25
CA ALA A 54 -2.92 11.40 6.50
C ALA A 54 -2.34 10.33 7.43
N THR A 55 -3.17 9.63 8.20
CA THR A 55 -2.73 8.56 9.12
C THR A 55 -2.71 7.18 8.46
N ALA A 56 -3.19 7.06 7.22
CA ALA A 56 -3.31 5.78 6.53
C ALA A 56 -1.98 5.03 6.37
N PRO A 57 -0.84 5.66 6.04
CA PRO A 57 0.41 4.92 5.92
C PRO A 57 0.76 4.11 7.18
N ASP A 58 0.64 4.70 8.34
CA ASP A 58 0.95 4.01 9.60
C ASP A 58 -0.14 3.02 10.01
N LYS A 59 -1.40 3.34 9.76
CA LYS A 59 -2.51 2.40 9.99
C LYS A 59 -2.35 1.13 9.16
N LEU A 60 -2.03 1.26 7.88
CA LEU A 60 -1.86 0.12 7.00
C LEU A 60 -0.60 -0.66 7.32
N PHE A 61 0.48 0.02 7.71
CA PHE A 61 1.69 -0.64 8.18
C PHE A 61 1.39 -1.55 9.39
N ALA A 62 0.71 -1.01 10.40
CA ALA A 62 0.32 -1.77 11.58
C ALA A 62 -0.63 -2.93 11.23
N LYS A 63 -1.56 -2.71 10.30
CA LYS A 63 -2.49 -3.75 9.85
C LYS A 63 -1.78 -4.95 9.23
N VAL A 64 -0.81 -4.71 8.36
CA VAL A 64 -0.05 -5.80 7.74
C VAL A 64 0.82 -6.53 8.76
N ARG A 65 1.50 -5.79 9.63
CA ARG A 65 2.36 -6.38 10.68
C ARG A 65 1.57 -7.23 11.66
N ASN A 66 0.44 -6.74 12.12
CA ASN A 66 -0.32 -7.33 13.22
C ASN A 66 -1.50 -8.18 12.75
N GLY A 67 -1.90 -8.02 11.50
CA GLY A 67 -3.12 -8.63 10.98
C GLY A 67 -4.38 -8.01 11.57
N GLY A 68 -5.51 -8.63 11.34
CA GLY A 68 -6.78 -8.21 11.92
C GLY A 68 -7.97 -8.55 11.03
N ALA A 69 -9.17 -8.26 11.56
CA ALA A 69 -10.44 -8.53 10.89
C ALA A 69 -11.42 -7.37 11.10
N PHE A 70 -12.62 -7.51 10.53
CA PHE A 70 -13.80 -6.65 10.70
C PHE A 70 -13.78 -5.28 10.00
N VAL A 71 -12.66 -4.82 9.45
CA VAL A 71 -12.66 -3.60 8.62
C VAL A 71 -13.30 -3.87 7.25
N TRP A 72 -13.02 -5.05 6.69
CA TRP A 72 -13.46 -5.48 5.36
C TRP A 72 -14.28 -6.76 5.38
N GLY A 73 -14.65 -7.27 6.55
CA GLY A 73 -15.36 -8.50 6.74
C GLY A 73 -14.79 -9.35 7.86
N GLU A 74 -15.34 -10.56 8.03
CA GLU A 74 -15.01 -11.42 9.16
C GLU A 74 -13.71 -12.22 8.97
N VAL A 75 -13.30 -12.46 7.73
CA VAL A 75 -12.09 -13.24 7.45
C VAL A 75 -10.86 -12.42 7.87
N PRO A 76 -10.04 -12.93 8.81
CA PRO A 76 -8.89 -12.18 9.27
C PRO A 76 -7.78 -12.18 8.24
N MET A 77 -7.09 -11.04 8.15
CA MET A 77 -5.78 -10.96 7.50
C MET A 77 -4.74 -11.47 8.49
N PRO A 78 -3.94 -12.50 8.15
CA PRO A 78 -2.90 -12.96 9.06
C PRO A 78 -1.78 -11.92 9.18
N PRO A 79 -1.10 -11.86 10.34
CA PRO A 79 0.05 -10.98 10.50
C PRO A 79 1.19 -11.37 9.57
N ASN A 80 1.91 -10.37 9.05
CA ASN A 80 3.11 -10.60 8.25
C ASN A 80 4.31 -9.95 8.93
N HIS A 81 5.18 -10.77 9.49
CA HIS A 81 6.40 -10.33 10.18
C HIS A 81 7.66 -10.45 9.30
N SER A 82 7.55 -11.06 8.13
CA SER A 82 8.71 -11.37 7.29
C SER A 82 9.04 -10.30 6.25
N ILE A 83 8.07 -9.54 5.78
CA ILE A 83 8.34 -8.44 4.85
C ILE A 83 9.15 -7.34 5.54
N SER A 84 10.19 -6.80 4.88
CA SER A 84 10.97 -5.71 5.45
C SER A 84 10.14 -4.44 5.59
N ASP A 85 10.54 -3.58 6.54
CA ASP A 85 9.86 -2.29 6.73
C ASP A 85 9.91 -1.43 5.46
N ALA A 86 11.06 -1.39 4.79
CA ALA A 86 11.23 -0.62 3.56
C ALA A 86 10.31 -1.13 2.45
N ASP A 87 10.24 -2.45 2.24
CA ASP A 87 9.37 -3.05 1.24
C ASP A 87 7.89 -2.83 1.56
N LEU A 88 7.51 -2.98 2.81
CA LEU A 88 6.15 -2.72 3.23
C LEU A 88 5.75 -1.26 3.02
N ARG A 89 6.63 -0.31 3.34
CA ARG A 89 6.39 1.12 3.05
C ARG A 89 6.24 1.39 1.55
N THR A 90 7.02 0.74 0.72
CA THR A 90 6.91 0.85 -0.74
C THR A 90 5.54 0.37 -1.23
N VAL A 91 5.09 -0.79 -0.76
CA VAL A 91 3.78 -1.35 -1.14
C VAL A 91 2.64 -0.44 -0.68
N ILE A 92 2.69 0.03 0.57
CA ILE A 92 1.65 0.91 1.12
C ILE A 92 1.57 2.22 0.33
N ALA A 93 2.70 2.85 0.02
CA ALA A 93 2.73 4.07 -0.78
C ALA A 93 2.12 3.84 -2.17
N TRP A 94 2.42 2.72 -2.80
CA TRP A 94 1.85 2.35 -4.09
C TRP A 94 0.33 2.13 -4.00
N ILE A 95 -0.16 1.41 -2.99
CA ILE A 95 -1.59 1.20 -2.76
C ILE A 95 -2.30 2.55 -2.59
N LEU A 96 -1.77 3.41 -1.72
CA LEU A 96 -2.38 4.72 -1.42
C LEU A 96 -2.33 5.68 -2.61
N ALA A 97 -1.43 5.48 -3.56
CA ALA A 97 -1.40 6.21 -4.82
C ALA A 97 -2.44 5.70 -5.84
N GLY A 98 -3.25 4.69 -5.49
CA GLY A 98 -4.26 4.11 -6.34
C GLY A 98 -3.89 2.79 -6.99
N ALA A 99 -2.80 2.17 -6.53
CA ALA A 99 -2.25 0.93 -7.08
C ALA A 99 -2.10 0.99 -8.63
N PRO A 100 -1.38 1.97 -9.16
CA PRO A 100 -1.25 2.15 -10.60
C PRO A 100 -0.45 1.01 -11.24
N ASP A 101 -0.71 0.77 -12.53
CA ASP A 101 -0.02 -0.29 -13.30
C ASP A 101 1.43 0.07 -13.62
N HIS A 102 1.72 1.36 -13.63
CA HIS A 102 3.06 1.90 -13.89
C HIS A 102 3.20 3.36 -13.46
#